data_2a07f7f45ec985fce8b58748f23aa67c
#
_entry.id   2a07f7f45ec985fce8b58748f23aa67c
#
_cell.length_a   1.000
_cell.length_b   1.000
_cell.length_c   1.000
_cell.angle_alpha   90.00
_cell.angle_beta   90.00
_cell.angle_gamma   90.00
#
_symmetry.space_group_name_H-M   'P 1'
#
loop_
_entity.id
_entity.type
_entity.pdbx_description
1 polymer ?
#
loop_
_entity_poly.entity_id
_entity_poly.type
_entity_poly.pdbx_seq_one_letter_code
_entity_poly.pdbx_strand_id
1 'polypeptide(L)'
;YAEELLGDIKTLTDWPERVRLMQHNWIGRSEGAQLKFFLTDKINGFTDIEVFTTRPDTLFGASFLAISPHHQLTGHLSKIDSKILDFVAECDKLGTSEAALEQAEKKGFDTKLFVYHPFVTGKKLPVYIANFVLMDYGTGAIFGCPAHDQRDLDFARKYNLPVTEVV
;
A
#
# COMPACT_ATOMS: atom_id res chain seq x y z
N TYR A 1 -8.77 -19.73 -8.20
CA TYR A 1 -8.52 -20.17 -9.60
C TYR A 1 -7.05 -20.10 -10.04
N ALA A 2 -6.15 -19.28 -9.36
CA ALA A 2 -4.78 -19.11 -9.82
C ALA A 2 -3.98 -20.44 -9.84
N GLU A 3 -4.10 -21.29 -8.81
CA GLU A 3 -3.42 -22.59 -8.77
C GLU A 3 -3.94 -23.56 -9.83
N GLU A 4 -5.26 -23.57 -10.11
CA GLU A 4 -5.86 -24.36 -11.18
C GLU A 4 -5.32 -23.89 -12.53
N LEU A 5 -5.33 -22.60 -12.81
CA LEU A 5 -4.79 -22.02 -14.04
C LEU A 5 -3.32 -22.34 -14.24
N LEU A 6 -2.50 -22.28 -13.19
CA LEU A 6 -1.08 -22.68 -13.24
C LEU A 6 -0.90 -24.18 -13.54
N GLY A 7 -1.82 -25.01 -13.03
CA GLY A 7 -1.89 -26.43 -13.36
C GLY A 7 -2.25 -26.64 -14.83
N ASP A 8 -3.26 -25.95 -15.32
CA ASP A 8 -3.79 -26.09 -16.68
C ASP A 8 -2.79 -25.63 -17.75
N ILE A 9 -2.01 -24.57 -17.47
CA ILE A 9 -0.93 -24.11 -18.40
C ILE A 9 0.04 -25.24 -18.74
N LYS A 10 0.31 -26.15 -17.80
CA LYS A 10 1.21 -27.30 -18.03
C LYS A 10 0.65 -28.28 -19.06
N THR A 11 -0.67 -28.33 -19.20
CA THR A 11 -1.35 -29.22 -20.15
C THR A 11 -1.46 -28.65 -21.56
N LEU A 12 -1.22 -27.34 -21.73
CA LEU A 12 -1.30 -26.64 -23.02
C LEU A 12 0.00 -26.91 -23.86
N THR A 13 0.21 -28.16 -24.23
CA THR A 13 1.44 -28.61 -24.95
C THR A 13 1.58 -27.99 -26.33
N ASP A 14 0.46 -27.60 -26.99
CA ASP A 14 0.43 -26.99 -28.31
C ASP A 14 0.77 -25.50 -28.30
N TRP A 15 0.87 -24.91 -27.11
CA TRP A 15 1.27 -23.52 -26.95
C TRP A 15 2.78 -23.37 -27.00
N PRO A 16 3.33 -22.31 -27.67
CA PRO A 16 4.75 -22.03 -27.62
C PRO A 16 5.24 -21.91 -26.17
N GLU A 17 6.40 -22.48 -25.89
CA GLU A 17 6.97 -22.51 -24.53
C GLU A 17 7.10 -21.08 -23.94
N ARG A 18 7.52 -20.11 -24.77
CA ARG A 18 7.63 -18.71 -24.36
C ARG A 18 6.29 -18.15 -23.89
N VAL A 19 5.18 -18.49 -24.55
CA VAL A 19 3.84 -18.00 -24.18
C VAL A 19 3.41 -18.65 -22.86
N ARG A 20 3.62 -19.96 -22.69
CA ARG A 20 3.32 -20.67 -21.44
C ARG A 20 4.12 -20.07 -20.26
N LEU A 21 5.40 -19.79 -20.46
CA LEU A 21 6.25 -19.15 -19.45
C LEU A 21 5.77 -17.75 -19.09
N MET A 22 5.37 -16.94 -20.07
CA MET A 22 4.81 -15.60 -19.83
C MET A 22 3.53 -15.69 -19.02
N GLN A 23 2.59 -16.60 -19.36
CA GLN A 23 1.35 -16.80 -18.62
C GLN A 23 1.61 -17.32 -17.21
N HIS A 24 2.52 -18.27 -17.05
CA HIS A 24 2.93 -18.80 -15.77
C HIS A 24 3.47 -17.70 -14.85
N ASN A 25 4.33 -16.83 -15.35
CA ASN A 25 4.91 -15.73 -14.59
C ASN A 25 3.86 -14.65 -14.25
N TRP A 26 2.88 -14.43 -15.13
CA TRP A 26 1.79 -13.48 -14.91
C TRP A 26 0.81 -13.95 -13.83
N ILE A 27 0.45 -15.24 -13.85
CA ILE A 27 -0.48 -15.85 -12.90
C ILE A 27 0.23 -16.19 -11.58
N GLY A 28 1.54 -16.30 -11.60
CA GLY A 28 2.41 -16.83 -10.57
C GLY A 28 2.02 -16.46 -9.14
N ARG A 29 2.32 -17.34 -8.20
CA ARG A 29 2.09 -17.10 -6.78
C ARG A 29 2.94 -15.93 -6.29
N SER A 30 2.30 -14.90 -5.76
CA SER A 30 2.99 -13.81 -5.06
C SER A 30 3.31 -14.28 -3.64
N GLU A 31 4.60 -14.29 -3.30
CA GLU A 31 5.06 -14.47 -1.93
C GLU A 31 5.39 -13.10 -1.33
N GLY A 32 5.04 -12.91 -0.07
CA GLY A 32 5.26 -11.65 0.61
C GLY A 32 5.33 -11.81 2.12
N ALA A 33 5.60 -10.71 2.79
CA ALA A 33 5.66 -10.62 4.25
C ALA A 33 4.54 -9.74 4.79
N GLN A 34 4.00 -10.14 5.93
CA GLN A 34 3.06 -9.36 6.70
C GLN A 34 3.80 -8.70 7.85
N LEU A 35 3.68 -7.39 7.96
CA LEU A 35 4.44 -6.57 8.90
C LEU A 35 3.49 -5.73 9.74
N LYS A 36 3.80 -5.57 11.03
CA LYS A 36 3.07 -4.70 11.94
C LYS A 36 3.88 -3.45 12.26
N PHE A 37 3.27 -2.31 12.04
CA PHE A 37 3.81 -1.01 12.41
C PHE A 37 3.05 -0.48 13.62
N PHE A 38 3.68 -0.45 14.77
CA PHE A 38 3.05 0.00 16.01
C PHE A 38 2.86 1.51 16.02
N LEU A 39 1.66 1.96 16.34
CA LEU A 39 1.36 3.39 16.53
C LEU A 39 2.17 3.95 17.70
N THR A 40 2.66 5.20 17.56
CA THR A 40 3.34 5.88 18.67
C THR A 40 2.38 6.19 19.81
N ASP A 41 1.13 6.48 19.48
CA ASP A 41 0.06 6.76 20.42
C ASP A 41 -1.13 5.84 20.13
N LYS A 42 -1.62 5.15 21.13
CA LYS A 42 -2.78 4.26 20.98
C LYS A 42 -4.05 5.07 20.76
N ILE A 43 -4.84 4.70 19.75
CA ILE A 43 -6.09 5.38 19.42
C ILE A 43 -7.23 4.37 19.50
N ASN A 44 -8.11 4.51 20.48
CA ASN A 44 -9.38 3.78 20.62
C ASN A 44 -9.32 2.29 20.21
N GLY A 45 -8.33 1.55 20.73
CA GLY A 45 -8.16 0.13 20.49
C GLY A 45 -7.25 -0.21 19.28
N PHE A 46 -6.86 0.76 18.48
CA PHE A 46 -5.83 0.56 17.46
C PHE A 46 -4.44 0.66 18.09
N THR A 47 -3.64 -0.38 17.96
CA THR A 47 -2.27 -0.45 18.48
C THR A 47 -1.23 -0.46 17.38
N ASP A 48 -1.61 -0.97 16.22
CA ASP A 48 -0.73 -1.17 15.07
C ASP A 48 -1.51 -1.05 13.75
N ILE A 49 -0.75 -0.90 12.67
CA ILE A 49 -1.22 -0.98 11.29
C ILE A 49 -0.50 -2.15 10.64
N GLU A 50 -1.26 -3.09 10.10
CA GLU A 50 -0.74 -4.27 9.44
C GLU A 50 -0.60 -4.01 7.94
N VAL A 51 0.56 -4.32 7.38
CA VAL A 51 0.89 -4.12 5.97
C VAL A 51 1.36 -5.43 5.37
N PHE A 52 0.85 -5.77 4.19
CA PHE A 52 1.38 -6.84 3.36
C PHE A 52 2.30 -6.26 2.27
N THR A 53 3.46 -6.86 2.06
CA THR A 53 4.39 -6.44 1.00
C THR A 53 5.00 -7.65 0.29
N THR A 54 5.18 -7.53 -1.03
CA THR A 54 5.99 -8.46 -1.84
C THR A 54 7.45 -8.03 -1.95
N ARG A 55 7.80 -6.83 -1.43
CA ARG A 55 9.13 -6.23 -1.46
C ARG A 55 9.63 -5.90 -0.05
N PRO A 56 9.80 -6.91 0.84
CA PRO A 56 10.30 -6.67 2.20
C PRO A 56 11.74 -6.13 2.24
N ASP A 57 12.51 -6.33 1.19
CA ASP A 57 13.86 -5.80 0.98
C ASP A 57 13.90 -4.27 1.02
N THR A 58 12.87 -3.59 0.55
CA THR A 58 12.80 -2.12 0.50
C THR A 58 12.39 -1.45 1.81
N LEU A 59 12.03 -2.23 2.82
CA LEU A 59 11.45 -1.74 4.08
C LEU A 59 12.31 -0.68 4.79
N PHE A 60 13.64 -0.81 4.76
CA PHE A 60 14.56 0.15 5.40
C PHE A 60 14.50 1.54 4.74
N GLY A 61 14.05 1.62 3.48
CA GLY A 61 13.77 2.85 2.73
C GLY A 61 12.39 3.44 2.98
N ALA A 62 11.58 2.83 3.85
CA ALA A 62 10.24 3.32 4.15
C ALA A 62 10.28 4.75 4.69
N SER A 63 9.47 5.63 4.09
CA SER A 63 9.36 7.06 4.40
C SER A 63 8.04 7.44 5.02
N PHE A 64 6.98 6.69 4.75
CA PHE A 64 5.63 6.91 5.27
C PHE A 64 4.83 5.61 5.26
N LEU A 65 3.73 5.58 6.00
CA LEU A 65 2.64 4.65 5.77
C LEU A 65 1.49 5.35 5.07
N ALA A 66 0.80 4.63 4.20
CA ALA A 66 -0.46 5.08 3.63
C ALA A 66 -1.54 4.02 3.87
N ILE A 67 -2.71 4.48 4.32
CA ILE A 67 -3.90 3.65 4.51
C ILE A 67 -5.00 4.06 3.54
N SER A 68 -5.85 3.11 3.20
CA SER A 68 -7.00 3.33 2.33
C SER A 68 -7.99 4.33 2.94
N PRO A 69 -8.71 5.13 2.13
CA PRO A 69 -9.86 5.90 2.60
C PRO A 69 -10.91 5.05 3.31
N HIS A 70 -11.00 3.75 2.98
CA HIS A 70 -11.95 2.81 3.59
C HIS A 70 -11.34 1.90 4.67
N HIS A 71 -10.11 2.16 5.09
CA HIS A 71 -9.48 1.42 6.20
C HIS A 71 -10.24 1.66 7.52
N GLN A 72 -10.29 0.66 8.40
CA GLN A 72 -11.01 0.77 9.69
C GLN A 72 -10.53 1.95 10.53
N LEU A 73 -9.23 2.21 10.55
CA LEU A 73 -8.65 3.37 11.24
C LEU A 73 -9.14 4.69 10.62
N THR A 74 -9.21 4.78 9.28
CA THR A 74 -9.77 5.97 8.58
C THR A 74 -11.22 6.19 9.00
N GLY A 75 -12.04 5.14 9.01
CA GLY A 75 -13.44 5.20 9.45
C GLY A 75 -13.60 5.63 10.91
N HIS A 76 -12.60 5.36 11.76
CA HIS A 76 -12.58 5.86 13.13
C HIS A 76 -12.20 7.35 13.18
N LEU A 77 -11.14 7.73 12.47
CA LEU A 77 -10.64 9.11 12.43
C LEU A 77 -11.64 10.08 11.80
N SER A 78 -12.40 9.66 10.80
CA SER A 78 -13.43 10.48 10.14
C SER A 78 -14.60 10.87 11.05
N LYS A 79 -14.82 10.12 12.15
CA LYS A 79 -15.82 10.47 13.17
C LYS A 79 -15.34 11.58 14.11
N ILE A 80 -14.03 11.83 14.16
CA ILE A 80 -13.39 12.78 15.06
C ILE A 80 -13.04 14.07 14.29
N ASP A 81 -12.62 13.94 13.04
CA ASP A 81 -12.20 15.07 12.19
C ASP A 81 -13.02 15.08 10.88
N SER A 82 -13.85 16.11 10.72
CA SER A 82 -14.68 16.29 9.52
C SER A 82 -13.88 16.48 8.23
N LYS A 83 -12.63 16.99 8.32
CA LYS A 83 -11.76 17.14 7.14
C LYS A 83 -11.36 15.79 6.56
N ILE A 84 -11.21 14.77 7.42
CA ILE A 84 -10.96 13.39 6.96
C ILE A 84 -12.20 12.87 6.24
N LEU A 85 -13.40 13.12 6.77
CA LEU A 85 -14.65 12.74 6.12
C LEU A 85 -14.78 13.39 4.74
N ASP A 86 -14.46 14.67 4.62
CA ASP A 86 -14.49 15.41 3.34
C ASP A 86 -13.49 14.82 2.35
N PHE A 87 -12.28 14.48 2.82
CA PHE A 87 -11.25 13.83 1.99
C PHE A 87 -11.67 12.43 1.50
N VAL A 88 -12.28 11.63 2.36
CA VAL A 88 -12.84 10.32 1.97
C VAL A 88 -13.92 10.50 0.89
N ALA A 89 -14.83 11.45 1.08
CA ALA A 89 -15.88 11.75 0.10
C ALA A 89 -15.30 12.27 -1.24
N GLU A 90 -14.15 12.97 -1.22
CA GLU A 90 -13.42 13.35 -2.44
C GLU A 90 -12.86 12.11 -3.14
N CYS A 91 -12.24 11.20 -2.40
CA CYS A 91 -11.71 9.97 -2.94
C CYS A 91 -12.79 9.10 -3.61
N ASP A 92 -13.97 9.01 -3.00
CA ASP A 92 -15.10 8.23 -3.54
C ASP A 92 -15.59 8.75 -4.90
N LYS A 93 -15.47 10.06 -5.14
CA LYS A 93 -15.85 10.66 -6.43
C LYS A 93 -14.88 10.35 -7.57
N LEU A 94 -13.62 10.02 -7.25
CA LEU A 94 -12.59 9.70 -8.25
C LEU A 94 -12.78 8.31 -8.87
N GLY A 95 -13.65 7.49 -8.31
CA GLY A 95 -13.87 6.10 -8.71
C GLY A 95 -12.82 5.14 -8.14
N THR A 96 -13.21 3.88 -7.97
CA THR A 96 -12.39 2.84 -7.35
C THR A 96 -11.71 1.93 -8.38
N SER A 97 -11.85 2.21 -9.70
CA SER A 97 -11.17 1.39 -10.70
C SER A 97 -9.67 1.66 -10.71
N GLU A 98 -8.88 0.61 -10.79
CA GLU A 98 -7.41 0.69 -10.81
C GLU A 98 -6.90 1.63 -11.91
N ALA A 99 -7.50 1.58 -13.11
CA ALA A 99 -7.17 2.45 -14.24
C ALA A 99 -7.44 3.95 -13.97
N ALA A 100 -8.53 4.28 -13.25
CA ALA A 100 -8.84 5.66 -12.87
C ALA A 100 -7.85 6.18 -11.80
N LEU A 101 -7.46 5.31 -10.86
CA LEU A 101 -6.52 5.64 -9.80
C LEU A 101 -5.07 5.78 -10.30
N GLU A 102 -4.68 5.03 -11.34
CA GLU A 102 -3.35 5.19 -11.97
C GLU A 102 -3.17 6.56 -12.62
N GLN A 103 -4.22 7.06 -13.27
CA GLN A 103 -4.20 8.37 -13.96
C GLN A 103 -4.47 9.55 -13.02
N ALA A 104 -5.07 9.32 -11.87
CA ALA A 104 -5.38 10.38 -10.92
C ALA A 104 -4.12 10.92 -10.23
N GLU A 105 -4.13 12.22 -9.94
CA GLU A 105 -3.12 12.83 -9.08
C GLU A 105 -3.09 12.14 -7.72
N LYS A 106 -1.89 11.76 -7.26
CA LYS A 106 -1.71 11.13 -5.96
C LYS A 106 -1.94 12.15 -4.85
N LYS A 107 -3.00 11.92 -4.07
CA LYS A 107 -3.40 12.79 -2.96
C LYS A 107 -3.40 12.01 -1.65
N GLY A 108 -3.00 12.68 -0.58
CA GLY A 108 -3.04 12.13 0.77
C GLY A 108 -3.47 13.16 1.79
N PHE A 109 -4.08 12.69 2.85
CA PHE A 109 -4.40 13.45 4.04
C PHE A 109 -3.45 13.06 5.17
N ASP A 110 -2.69 14.02 5.70
CA ASP A 110 -1.80 13.79 6.84
C ASP A 110 -2.63 13.64 8.12
N THR A 111 -2.66 12.43 8.66
CA THR A 111 -3.45 12.10 9.86
C THR A 111 -2.84 12.65 11.15
N LYS A 112 -1.61 13.15 11.11
CA LYS A 112 -0.77 13.51 12.28
C LYS A 112 -0.42 12.33 13.19
N LEU A 113 -0.73 11.12 12.77
CA LEU A 113 -0.31 9.90 13.44
C LEU A 113 1.07 9.48 12.98
N PHE A 114 1.77 8.79 13.85
CA PHE A 114 3.06 8.18 13.54
C PHE A 114 3.07 6.71 13.96
N VAL A 115 3.86 5.93 13.25
CA VAL A 115 4.17 4.54 13.61
C VAL A 115 5.67 4.38 13.79
N TYR A 116 6.06 3.40 14.60
CA TYR A 116 7.46 2.99 14.70
C TYR A 116 7.83 2.07 13.53
N HIS A 117 9.01 2.31 12.95
CA HIS A 117 9.60 1.39 12.00
C HIS A 117 9.91 0.05 12.69
N PRO A 118 9.49 -1.12 12.16
CA PRO A 118 9.57 -2.38 12.90
C PRO A 118 10.99 -2.83 13.22
N PHE A 119 11.99 -2.43 12.43
CA PHE A 119 13.39 -2.89 12.57
C PHE A 119 14.40 -1.75 12.82
N VAL A 120 14.00 -0.49 12.72
CA VAL A 120 14.91 0.64 12.98
C VAL A 120 14.47 1.36 14.24
N THR A 121 15.22 1.14 15.33
CA THR A 121 14.92 1.73 16.63
C THR A 121 14.85 3.26 16.55
N GLY A 122 13.76 3.82 17.07
CA GLY A 122 13.54 5.26 17.13
C GLY A 122 13.09 5.93 15.84
N LYS A 123 13.14 5.23 14.69
CA LYS A 123 12.61 5.76 13.43
C LYS A 123 11.09 5.76 13.46
N LYS A 124 10.48 6.92 13.25
CA LYS A 124 9.04 7.10 13.14
C LYS A 124 8.68 7.44 11.70
N LEU A 125 7.55 6.89 11.25
CA LEU A 125 6.99 7.14 9.92
C LEU A 125 5.63 7.83 10.07
N PRO A 126 5.33 8.91 9.34
CA PRO A 126 4.01 9.52 9.32
C PRO A 126 3.00 8.61 8.64
N VAL A 127 1.74 8.69 9.07
CA VAL A 127 0.62 7.93 8.51
C VAL A 127 -0.26 8.88 7.70
N TYR A 128 -0.47 8.55 6.43
CA TYR A 128 -1.36 9.27 5.52
C TYR A 128 -2.58 8.41 5.18
N ILE A 129 -3.72 9.04 4.96
CA ILE A 129 -4.83 8.45 4.20
C ILE A 129 -4.56 8.82 2.74
N ALA A 130 -4.50 7.85 1.82
CA ALA A 130 -4.12 8.11 0.43
C ALA A 130 -5.11 7.52 -0.57
N ASN A 131 -5.44 8.30 -1.61
CA ASN A 131 -6.43 7.92 -2.62
C ASN A 131 -6.02 6.75 -3.52
N PHE A 132 -4.76 6.37 -3.52
CA PHE A 132 -4.21 5.27 -4.35
C PHE A 132 -4.03 3.94 -3.59
N VAL A 133 -4.40 3.88 -2.32
CA VAL A 133 -4.37 2.64 -1.53
C VAL A 133 -5.74 1.99 -1.56
N LEU A 134 -5.82 0.78 -2.13
CA LEU A 134 -7.06 0.02 -2.28
C LEU A 134 -7.25 -0.95 -1.12
N MET A 135 -8.51 -1.16 -0.69
CA MET A 135 -8.85 -2.17 0.32
C MET A 135 -8.72 -3.61 -0.20
N ASP A 136 -8.95 -3.80 -1.49
CA ASP A 136 -8.94 -5.14 -2.11
C ASP A 136 -7.51 -5.68 -2.33
N TYR A 137 -6.50 -4.87 -2.03
CA TYR A 137 -5.10 -5.24 -2.12
C TYR A 137 -4.44 -5.29 -0.74
N GLY A 138 -4.11 -6.49 -0.29
CA GLY A 138 -3.47 -6.72 1.01
C GLY A 138 -4.38 -6.39 2.19
N THR A 139 -3.90 -5.54 3.08
CA THR A 139 -4.58 -5.13 4.31
C THR A 139 -5.27 -3.76 4.20
N GLY A 140 -5.25 -3.14 3.02
CA GLY A 140 -5.68 -1.75 2.85
C GLY A 140 -4.68 -0.74 3.44
N ALA A 141 -3.44 -1.16 3.65
CA ALA A 141 -2.32 -0.33 4.10
C ALA A 141 -1.02 -0.72 3.39
N ILE A 142 -0.19 0.26 3.11
CA ILE A 142 1.14 0.08 2.51
C ILE A 142 2.18 0.91 3.27
N PHE A 143 3.46 0.53 3.20
CA PHE A 143 4.56 1.46 3.46
C PHE A 143 5.07 2.02 2.14
N GLY A 144 5.32 3.31 2.07
CA GLY A 144 5.87 3.97 0.90
C GLY A 144 7.38 3.93 0.89
N CYS A 145 7.95 3.49 -0.24
CA CYS A 145 9.39 3.43 -0.46
C CYS A 145 9.80 4.23 -1.70
N PRO A 146 9.95 5.56 -1.58
CA PRO A 146 10.09 6.49 -2.72
C PRO A 146 11.27 6.22 -3.64
N ALA A 147 12.34 5.60 -3.15
CA ALA A 147 13.50 5.27 -3.98
C ALA A 147 13.25 4.07 -4.93
N HIS A 148 12.21 3.27 -4.68
CA HIS A 148 11.96 2.01 -5.36
C HIS A 148 10.56 1.88 -5.98
N ASP A 149 9.72 2.90 -5.86
CA ASP A 149 8.40 2.98 -6.49
C ASP A 149 8.10 4.40 -6.96
N GLN A 150 7.72 4.55 -8.24
CA GLN A 150 7.47 5.87 -8.83
C GLN A 150 6.28 6.59 -8.20
N ARG A 151 5.21 5.86 -7.82
CA ARG A 151 4.01 6.45 -7.18
C ARG A 151 4.36 6.99 -5.80
N ASP A 152 5.18 6.26 -5.06
CA ASP A 152 5.67 6.67 -3.74
C ASP A 152 6.61 7.87 -3.86
N LEU A 153 7.43 7.92 -4.93
CA LEU A 153 8.33 9.05 -5.19
C LEU A 153 7.55 10.34 -5.49
N ASP A 154 6.53 10.27 -6.33
CA ASP A 154 5.69 11.41 -6.68
C ASP A 154 4.95 11.93 -5.43
N PHE A 155 4.45 11.01 -4.62
CA PHE A 155 3.83 11.33 -3.34
C PHE A 155 4.83 11.96 -2.36
N ALA A 156 5.98 11.35 -2.17
CA ALA A 156 7.01 11.84 -1.26
C ALA A 156 7.49 13.25 -1.65
N ARG A 157 7.69 13.52 -2.93
CA ARG A 157 8.06 14.85 -3.43
C ARG A 157 6.98 15.89 -3.13
N LYS A 158 5.71 15.55 -3.35
CA LYS A 158 4.57 16.43 -3.08
C LYS A 158 4.45 16.80 -1.60
N TYR A 159 4.71 15.85 -0.71
CA TYR A 159 4.59 16.04 0.74
C TYR A 159 5.91 16.28 1.46
N ASN A 160 7.02 16.51 0.71
CA ASN A 160 8.36 16.75 1.24
C ASN A 160 8.84 15.64 2.20
N LEU A 161 8.56 14.39 1.85
CA LEU A 161 9.00 13.22 2.62
C LEU A 161 10.41 12.78 2.18
N PRO A 162 11.20 12.15 3.06
CA PRO A 162 12.54 11.70 2.73
C PRO A 162 12.54 10.61 1.66
N VAL A 163 13.57 10.58 0.83
CA VAL A 163 13.83 9.54 -0.17
C VAL A 163 15.14 8.87 0.19
N THR A 164 15.09 7.58 0.53
CA THR A 164 16.25 6.79 0.98
C THR A 164 16.39 5.56 0.12
N GLU A 165 17.49 5.46 -0.61
CA GLU A 165 17.86 4.30 -1.42
C GLU A 165 18.46 3.22 -0.51
N VAL A 166 18.02 1.96 -0.66
CA VAL A 166 18.42 0.83 0.22
C VAL A 166 18.65 -0.48 -0.52
N VAL A 167 18.33 -0.58 -1.82
CA VAL A 167 18.53 -1.75 -2.67
C VAL A 167 19.13 -1.33 -4.00
#